data_534fa49159e059eb2fa0be10590617e8
#
_entry.id   534fa49159e059eb2fa0be10590617e8
#
_cell.length_a   1.000
_cell.length_b   1.000
_cell.length_c   1.000
_cell.angle_alpha   90.00
_cell.angle_beta   90.00
_cell.angle_gamma   90.00
#
_symmetry.space_group_name_H-M   'P 1'
#
loop_
_entity.id
_entity.type
_entity.pdbx_description
1 polymer ?
#
loop_
_entity_poly.entity_id
_entity_poly.type
_entity_poly.pdbx_seq_one_letter_code
_entity_poly.pdbx_strand_id
1 'polypeptide(L)'
;EIGAQPFRYSCNDMVAVDRIIEETYKMERYIDAQSGGPGEGWFRIVLTPEEAREQIRAGNMAVVLGIETSDLFDCFLTARGDAKRCTEADVVAKLDDYYARGVRVLFPVHKMDNGFSAGDGDRRVSDIGNFAHSGHYSNFIPCPEELLTFPGGFDRGGVNFADLNKPRDVYDPLISPV
;
A
#
# COMPACT_ATOMS: atom_id res chain seq x y z
N GLU A 1 -14.56 3.06 -19.47
CA GLU A 1 -15.26 3.70 -18.32
C GLU A 1 -14.51 3.34 -17.06
N ILE A 2 -13.86 4.30 -16.43
CA ILE A 2 -13.38 4.13 -15.08
C ILE A 2 -14.63 4.21 -14.20
N GLY A 3 -15.17 3.05 -13.83
CA GLY A 3 -16.30 2.97 -12.92
C GLY A 3 -15.91 3.61 -11.59
N ALA A 4 -16.59 4.67 -11.19
CA ALA A 4 -16.38 5.29 -9.89
C ALA A 4 -16.70 4.25 -8.80
N GLN A 5 -15.74 3.98 -7.94
CA GLN A 5 -16.01 3.18 -6.73
C GLN A 5 -17.07 3.91 -5.86
N PRO A 6 -17.99 3.19 -5.24
CA PRO A 6 -18.85 3.78 -4.23
C PRO A 6 -18.01 4.48 -3.16
N PHE A 7 -18.38 5.69 -2.77
CA PHE A 7 -17.66 6.54 -1.84
C PHE A 7 -17.25 5.81 -0.53
N ARG A 8 -18.12 4.90 -0.06
CA ARG A 8 -17.87 4.07 1.14
C ARG A 8 -16.64 3.17 1.05
N TYR A 9 -16.12 2.90 -0.17
CA TYR A 9 -14.93 2.05 -0.38
C TYR A 9 -13.71 2.86 -0.81
N SER A 10 -13.88 4.13 -1.14
CA SER A 10 -12.81 4.97 -1.70
C SER A 10 -12.14 5.90 -0.69
N CYS A 11 -12.61 5.92 0.56
CA CYS A 11 -12.11 6.83 1.60
C CYS A 11 -11.29 6.14 2.70
N ASN A 12 -11.11 4.82 2.62
CA ASN A 12 -10.29 4.07 3.56
C ASN A 12 -9.66 2.89 2.83
N ASP A 13 -8.33 2.85 2.86
CA ASP A 13 -7.53 1.84 2.17
C ASP A 13 -7.85 0.43 2.65
N MET A 14 -7.99 0.23 3.95
CA MET A 14 -8.23 -1.10 4.51
C MET A 14 -9.63 -1.63 4.19
N VAL A 15 -10.63 -0.75 4.08
CA VAL A 15 -11.97 -1.13 3.57
C VAL A 15 -11.90 -1.58 2.12
N ALA A 16 -11.11 -0.90 1.29
CA ALA A 16 -10.88 -1.30 -0.09
C ALA A 16 -10.14 -2.63 -0.18
N VAL A 17 -9.10 -2.83 0.63
CA VAL A 17 -8.34 -4.09 0.73
C VAL A 17 -9.25 -5.25 1.13
N ASP A 18 -10.06 -5.09 2.15
CA ASP A 18 -11.03 -6.11 2.60
C ASP A 18 -11.94 -6.53 1.45
N ARG A 19 -12.45 -5.55 0.72
CA ARG A 19 -13.32 -5.81 -0.42
C ARG A 19 -12.62 -6.54 -1.55
N ILE A 20 -11.38 -6.15 -1.87
CA ILE A 20 -10.58 -6.80 -2.91
C ILE A 20 -10.31 -8.26 -2.56
N ILE A 21 -9.96 -8.57 -1.30
CA ILE A 21 -9.76 -9.94 -0.84
C ILE A 21 -11.04 -10.75 -1.04
N GLU A 22 -12.18 -10.25 -0.56
CA GLU A 22 -13.47 -10.92 -0.72
C GLU A 22 -13.83 -11.19 -2.19
N GLU A 23 -13.66 -10.20 -3.06
CA GLU A 23 -13.96 -10.33 -4.47
C GLU A 23 -13.01 -11.30 -5.18
N THR A 24 -11.74 -11.37 -4.75
CA THR A 24 -10.79 -12.34 -5.30
C THR A 24 -11.21 -13.78 -4.98
N TYR A 25 -11.66 -14.06 -3.76
CA TYR A 25 -12.23 -15.37 -3.42
C TYR A 25 -13.55 -15.66 -4.16
N LYS A 26 -14.37 -14.64 -4.41
CA LYS A 26 -15.58 -14.80 -5.23
C LYS A 26 -15.22 -15.11 -6.67
N MET A 27 -14.17 -14.49 -7.20
CA MET A 27 -13.67 -14.76 -8.54
C MET A 27 -13.19 -16.21 -8.68
N GLU A 28 -12.45 -16.74 -7.70
CA GLU A 28 -12.06 -18.15 -7.69
C GLU A 28 -13.28 -19.05 -7.77
N ARG A 29 -14.26 -18.84 -6.88
CA ARG A 29 -15.51 -19.65 -6.90
C ARG A 29 -16.31 -19.51 -8.19
N TYR A 30 -16.34 -18.33 -8.79
CA TYR A 30 -16.99 -18.11 -10.07
C TYR A 30 -16.33 -18.92 -11.19
N ILE A 31 -15.00 -18.89 -11.26
CA ILE A 31 -14.22 -19.65 -12.26
C ILE A 31 -14.40 -21.16 -12.04
N ASP A 32 -14.40 -21.59 -10.79
CA ASP A 32 -14.71 -22.99 -10.44
C ASP A 32 -16.08 -23.42 -10.97
N ALA A 33 -17.11 -22.61 -10.74
CA ALA A 33 -18.45 -22.90 -11.24
C ALA A 33 -18.54 -22.96 -12.76
N GLN A 34 -17.76 -22.17 -13.47
CA GLN A 34 -17.67 -22.22 -14.93
C GLN A 34 -16.89 -23.44 -15.45
N SER A 35 -16.04 -24.03 -14.61
CA SER A 35 -15.14 -25.12 -14.97
C SER A 35 -15.66 -26.50 -14.55
N GLY A 36 -16.83 -26.59 -13.95
CA GLY A 36 -17.44 -27.87 -13.57
C GLY A 36 -17.67 -28.05 -12.06
N GLY A 37 -17.11 -27.20 -11.22
CA GLY A 37 -17.32 -27.25 -9.77
C GLY A 37 -16.13 -26.81 -8.93
N PRO A 38 -16.24 -26.91 -7.62
CA PRO A 38 -15.19 -26.49 -6.69
C PRO A 38 -13.86 -27.21 -6.98
N GLY A 39 -12.81 -26.42 -7.18
CA GLY A 39 -11.48 -26.94 -7.44
C GLY A 39 -11.16 -27.21 -8.92
N GLU A 40 -12.13 -27.11 -9.82
CA GLU A 40 -11.96 -27.41 -11.25
C GLU A 40 -11.49 -26.19 -12.07
N GLY A 41 -11.49 -25.01 -11.47
CA GLY A 41 -11.08 -23.77 -12.12
C GLY A 41 -9.56 -23.61 -12.23
N TRP A 42 -9.14 -22.83 -13.19
CA TRP A 42 -7.74 -22.53 -13.48
C TRP A 42 -7.15 -21.39 -12.61
N PHE A 43 -7.96 -20.67 -11.86
CA PHE A 43 -7.56 -19.57 -10.98
C PHE A 43 -7.53 -20.07 -9.53
N ARG A 44 -6.33 -20.20 -8.95
CA ARG A 44 -6.13 -20.83 -7.65
C ARG A 44 -5.45 -19.88 -6.68
N ILE A 45 -6.13 -19.49 -5.61
CA ILE A 45 -5.49 -18.78 -4.50
C ILE A 45 -4.64 -19.79 -3.75
N VAL A 46 -3.36 -19.44 -3.55
CA VAL A 46 -2.36 -20.33 -2.94
C VAL A 46 -1.77 -19.70 -1.70
N LEU A 47 -1.53 -20.50 -0.68
CA LEU A 47 -1.10 -20.06 0.64
C LEU A 47 0.36 -20.43 0.94
N THR A 48 0.94 -21.32 0.16
CA THR A 48 2.32 -21.76 0.33
C THR A 48 3.06 -21.79 -1.01
N PRO A 49 4.40 -21.70 -0.99
CA PRO A 49 5.20 -21.85 -2.21
C PRO A 49 5.03 -23.23 -2.87
N GLU A 50 4.78 -24.26 -2.08
CA GLU A 50 4.54 -25.63 -2.55
C GLU A 50 3.24 -25.72 -3.34
N GLU A 51 2.15 -25.20 -2.80
CA GLU A 51 0.86 -25.08 -3.50
C GLU A 51 1.00 -24.28 -4.79
N ALA A 52 1.72 -23.17 -4.77
CA ALA A 52 1.95 -22.37 -5.98
C ALA A 52 2.64 -23.17 -7.07
N ARG A 53 3.70 -23.92 -6.74
CA ARG A 53 4.42 -24.76 -7.70
C ARG A 53 3.55 -25.90 -8.24
N GLU A 54 2.71 -26.48 -7.40
CA GLU A 54 1.77 -27.52 -7.79
C GLU A 54 0.76 -26.99 -8.81
N GLN A 55 0.11 -25.86 -8.51
CA GLN A 55 -0.85 -25.25 -9.42
C GLN A 55 -0.22 -24.85 -10.76
N ILE A 56 0.97 -24.28 -10.74
CA ILE A 56 1.71 -23.92 -11.96
C ILE A 56 2.03 -25.17 -12.81
N ARG A 57 2.47 -26.29 -12.18
CA ARG A 57 2.73 -27.54 -12.90
C ARG A 57 1.46 -28.16 -13.49
N ALA A 58 0.33 -27.95 -12.83
CA ALA A 58 -0.97 -28.37 -13.33
C ALA A 58 -1.51 -27.48 -14.48
N GLY A 59 -0.82 -26.40 -14.82
CA GLY A 59 -1.23 -25.46 -15.86
C GLY A 59 -2.21 -24.38 -15.35
N ASN A 60 -2.38 -24.26 -14.06
CA ASN A 60 -3.26 -23.28 -13.44
C ASN A 60 -2.52 -21.97 -13.14
N MET A 61 -3.27 -20.89 -12.91
CA MET A 61 -2.77 -19.65 -12.36
C MET A 61 -2.68 -19.76 -10.83
N ALA A 62 -1.48 -19.63 -10.28
CA ALA A 62 -1.27 -19.50 -8.85
C ALA A 62 -1.38 -18.03 -8.43
N VAL A 63 -2.32 -17.72 -7.58
CA VAL A 63 -2.61 -16.34 -7.12
C VAL A 63 -2.16 -16.18 -5.68
N VAL A 64 -1.21 -15.30 -5.44
CA VAL A 64 -0.74 -14.93 -4.10
C VAL A 64 -1.37 -13.61 -3.72
N LEU A 65 -2.11 -13.58 -2.62
CA LEU A 65 -2.72 -12.36 -2.12
C LEU A 65 -1.67 -11.47 -1.46
N GLY A 66 -1.67 -10.20 -1.85
CA GLY A 66 -0.80 -9.18 -1.29
C GLY A 66 -1.54 -7.91 -0.94
N ILE A 67 -1.01 -7.15 -0.01
CA ILE A 67 -1.48 -5.81 0.35
C ILE A 67 -0.37 -4.81 0.07
N GLU A 68 -0.69 -3.80 -0.73
CA GLU A 68 0.12 -2.60 -0.93
C GLU A 68 -0.81 -1.41 -0.81
N THR A 69 -0.56 -0.57 0.19
CA THR A 69 -1.41 0.60 0.48
C THR A 69 -0.64 1.64 1.27
N SER A 70 -1.10 2.90 1.22
CA SER A 70 -0.50 3.98 2.01
C SER A 70 -0.90 3.90 3.48
N ASP A 71 -2.09 3.42 3.80
CA ASP A 71 -2.62 3.37 5.16
C ASP A 71 -2.71 1.94 5.70
N LEU A 72 -1.61 1.18 5.59
CA LEU A 72 -1.61 -0.20 6.06
C LEU A 72 -2.11 -0.31 7.50
N PHE A 73 -3.15 -1.13 7.69
CA PHE A 73 -3.81 -1.40 8.99
C PHE A 73 -4.41 -0.18 9.69
N ASP A 74 -4.66 0.92 8.94
CA ASP A 74 -5.04 2.23 9.50
C ASP A 74 -3.99 2.79 10.48
N CYS A 75 -2.74 2.41 10.32
CA CYS A 75 -1.62 2.86 11.13
C CYS A 75 -1.06 4.18 10.59
N PHE A 76 -1.70 5.28 10.93
CA PHE A 76 -1.29 6.61 10.49
C PHE A 76 -0.04 7.10 11.21
N LEU A 77 0.75 7.93 10.54
CA LEU A 77 1.91 8.58 11.14
C LEU A 77 1.50 9.52 12.29
N THR A 78 0.44 10.26 12.09
CA THR A 78 -0.15 11.15 13.10
C THR A 78 -1.57 10.70 13.45
N ALA A 79 -1.97 10.88 14.70
CA ALA A 79 -3.34 10.58 15.08
C ALA A 79 -4.32 11.47 14.28
N ARG A 80 -5.37 10.85 13.73
CA ARG A 80 -6.43 11.54 12.99
C ARG A 80 -7.76 11.42 13.75
N GLY A 81 -8.31 12.54 14.18
CA GLY A 81 -9.54 12.52 14.98
C GLY A 81 -9.41 11.60 16.18
N ASP A 82 -10.28 10.60 16.29
CA ASP A 82 -10.26 9.61 17.36
C ASP A 82 -9.31 8.43 17.10
N ALA A 83 -8.68 8.34 15.92
CA ALA A 83 -7.73 7.30 15.58
C ALA A 83 -6.44 7.49 16.37
N LYS A 84 -6.06 6.48 17.14
CA LYS A 84 -4.80 6.45 17.89
C LYS A 84 -3.68 5.93 16.98
N ARG A 85 -2.44 6.20 17.37
CA ARG A 85 -1.31 5.50 16.77
C ARG A 85 -1.42 4.00 17.06
N CYS A 86 -1.07 3.17 16.08
CA CYS A 86 -1.00 1.73 16.29
C CYS A 86 0.03 1.38 17.36
N THR A 87 -0.34 0.44 18.19
CA THR A 87 0.60 -0.27 19.08
C THR A 87 1.12 -1.52 18.38
N GLU A 88 2.18 -2.11 18.91
CA GLU A 88 2.67 -3.41 18.43
C GLU A 88 1.58 -4.49 18.48
N ALA A 89 0.78 -4.50 19.54
CA ALA A 89 -0.32 -5.45 19.68
C ALA A 89 -1.40 -5.27 18.59
N ASP A 90 -1.70 -4.04 18.20
CA ASP A 90 -2.64 -3.77 17.11
C ASP A 90 -2.10 -4.30 15.77
N VAL A 91 -0.81 -4.09 15.52
CA VAL A 91 -0.15 -4.58 14.30
C VAL A 91 -0.14 -6.09 14.25
N VAL A 92 0.24 -6.76 15.35
CA VAL A 92 0.26 -8.23 15.43
C VAL A 92 -1.13 -8.81 15.18
N ALA A 93 -2.16 -8.25 15.82
CA ALA A 93 -3.54 -8.70 15.63
C ALA A 93 -4.00 -8.55 14.17
N LYS A 94 -3.63 -7.48 13.50
CA LYS A 94 -3.94 -7.28 12.07
C LYS A 94 -3.16 -8.23 11.17
N LEU A 95 -1.88 -8.47 11.45
CA LEU A 95 -1.08 -9.45 10.72
C LEU A 95 -1.70 -10.84 10.80
N ASP A 96 -2.09 -11.28 11.99
CA ASP A 96 -2.73 -12.57 12.21
C ASP A 96 -4.06 -12.69 11.45
N ASP A 97 -4.90 -11.64 11.49
CA ASP A 97 -6.18 -11.61 10.77
C ASP A 97 -5.97 -11.73 9.25
N TYR A 98 -5.12 -10.87 8.66
CA TYR A 98 -4.88 -10.91 7.22
C TYR A 98 -4.15 -12.17 6.77
N TYR A 99 -3.24 -12.72 7.60
CA TYR A 99 -2.63 -14.00 7.35
C TYR A 99 -3.66 -15.14 7.32
N ALA A 100 -4.58 -15.16 8.27
CA ALA A 100 -5.68 -16.12 8.30
C ALA A 100 -6.61 -16.00 7.09
N ARG A 101 -6.76 -14.79 6.53
CA ARG A 101 -7.52 -14.50 5.31
C ARG A 101 -6.76 -14.79 4.01
N GLY A 102 -5.56 -15.33 4.11
CA GLY A 102 -4.77 -15.79 2.96
C GLY A 102 -3.75 -14.80 2.41
N VAL A 103 -3.57 -13.64 3.02
CA VAL A 103 -2.54 -12.67 2.61
C VAL A 103 -1.15 -13.25 2.91
N ARG A 104 -0.22 -13.15 1.96
CA ARG A 104 1.15 -13.67 2.07
C ARG A 104 2.22 -12.66 1.72
N VAL A 105 1.84 -11.52 1.16
CA VAL A 105 2.76 -10.45 0.80
C VAL A 105 2.25 -9.15 1.40
N LEU A 106 3.14 -8.39 2.01
CA LEU A 106 2.86 -7.04 2.50
C LEU A 106 3.91 -6.08 1.97
N PHE A 107 3.43 -4.98 1.41
CA PHE A 107 4.23 -3.80 1.12
C PHE A 107 3.74 -2.68 2.05
N PRO A 108 4.51 -2.32 3.09
CA PRO A 108 3.96 -1.57 4.23
C PRO A 108 3.74 -0.09 3.97
N VAL A 109 4.23 0.43 2.86
CA VAL A 109 4.06 1.83 2.47
C VAL A 109 4.00 1.93 0.95
N HIS A 110 3.05 2.71 0.42
CA HIS A 110 2.99 2.98 -1.02
C HIS A 110 3.57 4.36 -1.33
N LYS A 111 2.82 5.42 -1.15
CA LYS A 111 3.21 6.79 -1.51
C LYS A 111 3.30 7.74 -0.33
N MET A 112 2.45 7.59 0.65
CA MET A 112 2.30 8.52 1.77
C MET A 112 2.99 7.97 3.00
N ASP A 113 3.53 8.86 3.82
CA ASP A 113 4.10 8.50 5.11
C ASP A 113 3.03 7.91 6.02
N ASN A 114 3.35 6.81 6.67
CA ASN A 114 2.47 6.14 7.61
C ASN A 114 3.20 5.73 8.90
N GLY A 115 2.54 4.97 9.77
CA GLY A 115 3.12 4.53 11.03
C GLY A 115 4.29 3.55 10.91
N PHE A 116 4.51 2.97 9.72
CA PHE A 116 5.59 2.00 9.48
C PHE A 116 6.81 2.61 8.83
N SER A 117 6.62 3.54 7.88
CA SER A 117 7.71 4.09 7.10
C SER A 117 7.33 5.42 6.45
N ALA A 118 8.34 6.13 5.98
CA ALA A 118 8.18 7.22 5.04
C ALA A 118 7.80 6.66 3.66
N GLY A 119 7.01 7.43 2.92
CA GLY A 119 6.69 7.17 1.53
C GLY A 119 7.88 7.36 0.58
N ASP A 120 7.65 7.29 -0.71
CA ASP A 120 8.71 7.24 -1.72
C ASP A 120 9.44 8.56 -1.98
N GLY A 121 9.08 9.63 -1.33
CA GLY A 121 9.79 10.91 -1.47
C GLY A 121 9.66 11.59 -2.83
N ASP A 122 8.66 11.25 -3.63
CA ASP A 122 8.40 11.90 -4.92
C ASP A 122 7.91 13.34 -4.72
N ARG A 123 8.62 14.26 -5.37
CA ARG A 123 8.43 15.70 -5.28
C ARG A 123 7.30 16.22 -6.16
N ARG A 124 6.11 15.75 -6.11
CA ARG A 124 5.06 16.26 -6.98
C ARG A 124 3.70 16.16 -6.30
N VAL A 125 2.80 15.58 -7.02
CA VAL A 125 1.45 15.25 -6.55
C VAL A 125 1.52 14.38 -5.29
N SER A 126 2.51 13.49 -5.21
CA SER A 126 2.72 12.65 -4.04
C SER A 126 3.05 13.44 -2.78
N ASP A 127 3.85 14.50 -2.89
CA ASP A 127 4.21 15.35 -1.75
C ASP A 127 3.01 16.19 -1.28
N ILE A 128 2.22 16.72 -2.22
CA ILE A 128 0.94 17.37 -1.89
C ILE A 128 -0.02 16.36 -1.27
N GLY A 129 -0.07 15.15 -1.82
CA GLY A 129 -0.85 14.05 -1.28
C GLY A 129 -0.42 13.70 0.13
N ASN A 130 0.89 13.64 0.39
CA ASN A 130 1.41 13.39 1.73
C ASN A 130 0.98 14.48 2.72
N PHE A 131 1.05 15.75 2.32
CA PHE A 131 0.55 16.85 3.15
C PHE A 131 -0.95 16.73 3.44
N ALA A 132 -1.76 16.46 2.41
CA ALA A 132 -3.20 16.28 2.59
C ALA A 132 -3.54 15.07 3.47
N HIS A 133 -2.69 14.04 3.40
CA HIS A 133 -2.85 12.79 4.11
C HIS A 133 -2.36 12.85 5.56
N SER A 134 -1.13 13.32 5.77
CA SER A 134 -0.44 13.28 7.07
C SER A 134 -0.38 14.63 7.80
N GLY A 135 -0.68 15.72 7.10
CA GLY A 135 -0.61 17.08 7.61
C GLY A 135 0.78 17.72 7.48
N HIS A 136 1.71 17.07 6.82
CA HIS A 136 3.06 17.59 6.58
C HIS A 136 3.59 17.12 5.23
N TYR A 137 4.59 17.82 4.72
CA TYR A 137 5.34 17.40 3.56
C TYR A 137 6.41 16.37 3.95
N SER A 138 6.86 15.57 2.97
CA SER A 138 7.91 14.59 3.21
C SER A 138 9.20 15.25 3.69
N ASN A 139 9.83 14.68 4.70
CA ASN A 139 11.14 15.10 5.19
C ASN A 139 12.24 14.25 4.54
N PHE A 140 13.30 14.92 4.11
CA PHE A 140 14.45 14.28 3.50
C PHE A 140 15.72 14.59 4.27
N ILE A 141 16.57 13.60 4.42
CA ILE A 141 17.98 13.83 4.78
C ILE A 141 18.77 14.16 3.53
N PRO A 142 19.78 15.05 3.60
CA PRO A 142 20.67 15.31 2.48
C PRO A 142 21.28 13.99 1.96
N CYS A 143 21.13 13.73 0.66
CA CYS A 143 21.86 12.65 0.04
C CYS A 143 23.33 13.03 -0.13
N PRO A 144 24.28 12.09 0.00
CA PRO A 144 25.68 12.33 -0.40
C PRO A 144 25.74 12.81 -1.85
N GLU A 145 26.62 13.79 -2.12
CA GLU A 145 26.76 14.40 -3.45
C GLU A 145 26.94 13.36 -4.58
N GLU A 146 27.58 12.25 -4.28
CA GLU A 146 27.82 11.13 -5.19
C GLU A 146 26.55 10.49 -5.71
N LEU A 147 25.44 10.54 -4.94
CA LEU A 147 24.13 10.01 -5.34
C LEU A 147 23.32 11.03 -6.15
N LEU A 148 23.70 12.31 -6.14
CA LEU A 148 23.02 13.38 -6.88
C LEU A 148 23.39 13.41 -8.37
N THR A 149 24.44 12.70 -8.76
CA THR A 149 24.94 12.66 -10.13
C THR A 149 24.23 11.66 -11.03
N PHE A 150 23.20 10.98 -10.56
CA PHE A 150 22.45 10.04 -11.37
C PHE A 150 21.72 10.78 -12.50
N PRO A 151 22.01 10.50 -13.80
CA PRO A 151 21.44 11.22 -14.94
C PRO A 151 19.92 11.06 -15.11
N GLY A 152 19.26 10.36 -14.25
CA GLY A 152 17.83 10.11 -14.23
C GLY A 152 17.11 10.60 -12.97
N GLY A 153 17.74 11.50 -12.21
CA GLY A 153 17.19 11.99 -10.93
C GLY A 153 15.72 12.38 -11.04
N PHE A 154 14.95 11.97 -10.04
CA PHE A 154 13.50 12.17 -9.91
C PHE A 154 13.05 13.64 -10.02
N ASP A 155 13.98 14.58 -10.03
CA ASP A 155 13.74 16.01 -10.11
C ASP A 155 13.50 16.56 -11.53
N ARG A 156 13.58 15.71 -12.55
CA ARG A 156 13.44 16.16 -13.93
C ARG A 156 12.02 16.05 -14.45
N GLY A 157 11.36 17.18 -14.48
CA GLY A 157 10.15 17.37 -15.28
C GLY A 157 8.83 17.23 -14.51
N GLY A 158 8.50 18.21 -13.75
CA GLY A 158 7.22 18.43 -13.12
C GLY A 158 7.19 19.77 -12.42
N VAL A 159 6.09 20.07 -11.75
CA VAL A 159 6.02 21.27 -10.92
C VAL A 159 7.07 21.13 -9.81
N ASN A 160 8.07 21.99 -9.85
CA ASN A 160 9.11 21.99 -8.84
C ASN A 160 8.65 22.82 -7.64
N PHE A 161 8.30 22.18 -6.59
CA PHE A 161 8.04 22.80 -5.28
C PHE A 161 9.34 22.84 -4.48
N ALA A 162 10.37 23.52 -5.01
CA ALA A 162 11.72 23.50 -4.46
C ALA A 162 11.81 23.77 -2.95
N ASP A 163 10.90 24.60 -2.44
CA ASP A 163 10.87 24.94 -1.03
C ASP A 163 10.16 23.90 -0.16
N LEU A 164 9.32 23.07 -0.76
CA LEU A 164 8.57 22.02 -0.05
C LEU A 164 9.42 20.78 0.22
N ASN A 165 10.46 20.58 -0.56
CA ASN A 165 11.31 19.37 -0.53
C ASN A 165 12.71 19.63 0.02
N LYS A 166 12.88 20.63 0.86
CA LYS A 166 14.16 20.86 1.53
C LYS A 166 14.39 19.78 2.59
N PRO A 167 15.62 19.29 2.69
CA PRO A 167 16.00 18.47 3.84
C PRO A 167 15.71 19.19 5.13
N ARG A 168 15.27 18.46 6.16
CA ARG A 168 14.91 18.99 7.47
C ARG A 168 15.55 18.16 8.56
N ASP A 169 16.08 18.84 9.56
CA ASP A 169 16.68 18.17 10.71
C ASP A 169 15.62 17.65 11.70
N VAL A 170 14.45 18.28 11.67
CA VAL A 170 13.33 17.96 12.57
C VAL A 170 12.05 17.83 11.76
N TYR A 171 11.32 16.78 12.03
CA TYR A 171 10.00 16.57 11.51
C TYR A 171 9.01 17.60 12.09
N ASP A 172 8.46 18.44 11.23
CA ASP A 172 7.48 19.45 11.63
C ASP A 172 6.19 19.31 10.83
N PRO A 173 5.12 18.78 11.44
CA PRO A 173 3.86 18.55 10.76
C PRO A 173 3.03 19.83 10.52
N LEU A 174 3.33 20.93 11.21
CA LEU A 174 2.48 22.12 11.18
C LEU A 174 2.99 23.21 10.23
N ILE A 175 4.28 23.40 10.22
CA ILE A 175 4.94 24.49 9.48
C ILE A 175 5.78 24.00 8.31
N SER A 176 5.78 22.76 8.07
CA SER A 176 6.28 22.19 6.86
C SER A 176 5.31 22.55 5.73
N PRO A 177 5.75 23.19 4.69
CA PRO A 177 7.08 23.32 4.12
C PRO A 177 7.76 24.67 4.36
N VAL A 178 7.41 25.36 5.37
CA VAL A 178 7.88 26.72 5.65
C VAL A 178 9.33 26.74 6.13
#